data_8e421bf18ac7669b2dc85bb1dd1fe02b
#
_entry.id   8e421bf18ac7669b2dc85bb1dd1fe02b
#
_cell.length_a   1.000
_cell.length_b   1.000
_cell.length_c   1.000
_cell.angle_alpha   90.00
_cell.angle_beta   90.00
_cell.angle_gamma   90.00
#
_symmetry.space_group_name_H-M   'P 1'
#
loop_
_entity.id
_entity.type
_entity.pdbx_description
1 polymer ?
#
loop_
_entity_poly.entity_id
_entity_poly.type
_entity_poly.pdbx_seq_one_letter_code
_entity_poly.pdbx_strand_id
1 'polypeptide(L)'
;FMPDRKTDMTSQMGGEGVAWIGQYFATEEDHMFVNLGDGTYSHSGSLAIRAAVTSGANMTYKILYNDAVAMTGGQTVESGQTPVDIAQQVEAEGVKTIVVVTEDPTRYAGVKGLPRSVKIYDREELDEVQKMLRDTKGVSVMIYDQVCATEKRRRAKRGLREPDRVRVMINQEVCEGCGDCSIKSNCLSVEPVETELGRKRRINQSTCNTDLSCLRGFCPSFVTITDAHFAAEDAPVLEVDASGLPLPDLPPVAQPWNVLFTGVGGTGVTTVAAVLAMAAHVDGNAASSLDMTG
;
A
#
# COMPACT_ATOMS: atom_id res chain seq x y z
N PHE A 1 -12.22 6.15 1.84
CA PHE A 1 -13.42 6.49 1.06
C PHE A 1 -13.23 7.85 0.39
N MET A 2 -13.25 7.90 -0.92
CA MET A 2 -12.95 9.11 -1.71
C MET A 2 -13.96 9.25 -2.86
N PRO A 3 -15.11 9.88 -2.63
CA PRO A 3 -16.15 10.04 -3.66
C PRO A 3 -15.65 10.76 -4.91
N ASP A 4 -14.78 11.76 -4.75
CA ASP A 4 -14.18 12.51 -5.87
C ASP A 4 -13.34 11.63 -6.81
N ARG A 5 -12.94 10.46 -6.35
CA ARG A 5 -12.23 9.44 -7.12
C ARG A 5 -13.12 8.26 -7.52
N LYS A 6 -14.44 8.46 -7.44
CA LYS A 6 -15.44 7.43 -7.74
C LYS A 6 -15.22 6.15 -6.95
N THR A 7 -14.98 6.31 -5.63
CA THR A 7 -15.00 5.20 -4.70
C THR A 7 -16.42 5.05 -4.18
N ASP A 8 -17.17 4.16 -4.80
CA ASP A 8 -18.63 4.09 -4.61
C ASP A 8 -19.02 3.14 -3.48
N MET A 9 -18.19 2.12 -3.23
CA MET A 9 -18.45 1.12 -2.21
C MET A 9 -17.21 0.77 -1.39
N THR A 10 -17.45 0.48 -0.12
CA THR A 10 -16.50 -0.14 0.79
C THR A 10 -17.17 -1.33 1.47
N SER A 11 -16.40 -2.35 1.79
CA SER A 11 -16.85 -3.52 2.53
C SER A 11 -15.79 -3.95 3.53
N GLN A 12 -16.15 -4.87 4.41
CA GLN A 12 -15.19 -5.56 5.26
C GLN A 12 -14.21 -6.39 4.43
N MET A 13 -13.00 -6.58 4.93
CA MET A 13 -12.00 -7.44 4.31
C MET A 13 -12.53 -8.85 4.10
N GLY A 14 -12.44 -9.35 2.87
CA GLY A 14 -12.97 -10.65 2.43
C GLY A 14 -14.35 -10.59 1.79
N GLY A 15 -15.06 -9.46 1.91
CA GLY A 15 -16.36 -9.21 1.28
C GLY A 15 -16.31 -8.24 0.11
N GLU A 16 -15.11 -7.91 -0.37
CA GLU A 16 -14.93 -6.94 -1.45
C GLU A 16 -15.69 -7.36 -2.71
N GLY A 17 -16.47 -6.43 -3.24
CA GLY A 17 -17.26 -6.64 -4.45
C GLY A 17 -18.56 -7.43 -4.26
N VAL A 18 -18.83 -8.04 -3.11
CA VAL A 18 -20.05 -8.83 -2.89
C VAL A 18 -21.31 -7.96 -2.96
N ALA A 19 -21.26 -6.74 -2.47
CA ALA A 19 -22.37 -5.80 -2.57
C ALA A 19 -22.70 -5.46 -4.05
N TRP A 20 -21.70 -5.39 -4.92
CA TRP A 20 -21.89 -5.18 -6.36
C TRP A 20 -22.67 -6.32 -7.01
N ILE A 21 -22.43 -7.57 -6.60
CA ILE A 21 -23.16 -8.74 -7.10
C ILE A 21 -24.68 -8.54 -6.94
N GLY A 22 -25.09 -8.00 -5.80
CA GLY A 22 -26.51 -7.71 -5.56
C GLY A 22 -27.05 -6.50 -6.31
N GLN A 23 -26.21 -5.49 -6.52
CA GLN A 23 -26.61 -4.23 -7.18
C GLN A 23 -26.58 -4.30 -8.71
N TYR A 24 -25.69 -5.13 -9.28
CA TYR A 24 -25.45 -5.22 -10.71
C TYR A 24 -26.74 -5.34 -11.55
N PHE A 25 -27.70 -6.13 -11.09
CA PHE A 25 -28.95 -6.37 -11.82
C PHE A 25 -29.99 -5.24 -11.63
N ALA A 26 -29.70 -4.26 -10.81
CA ALA A 26 -30.59 -3.13 -10.47
C ALA A 26 -29.97 -1.76 -10.76
N THR A 27 -28.86 -1.69 -11.49
CA THR A 27 -28.15 -0.46 -11.85
C THR A 27 -27.94 -0.37 -13.35
N GLU A 28 -27.73 0.85 -13.85
CA GLU A 28 -27.33 1.12 -15.24
C GLU A 28 -25.81 1.03 -15.43
N GLU A 29 -25.04 0.90 -14.34
CA GLU A 29 -23.59 0.73 -14.44
C GLU A 29 -23.23 -0.66 -14.95
N ASP A 30 -22.40 -0.71 -15.97
CA ASP A 30 -22.06 -1.96 -16.66
C ASP A 30 -20.94 -2.76 -15.98
N HIS A 31 -20.11 -2.11 -15.15
CA HIS A 31 -18.90 -2.74 -14.63
C HIS A 31 -18.40 -2.09 -13.34
N MET A 32 -17.80 -2.87 -12.46
CA MET A 32 -17.14 -2.43 -11.23
C MET A 32 -15.71 -2.96 -11.12
N PHE A 33 -14.78 -2.09 -10.74
CA PHE A 33 -13.45 -2.49 -10.29
C PHE A 33 -13.41 -2.68 -8.78
N VAL A 34 -12.84 -3.78 -8.34
CA VAL A 34 -12.71 -4.15 -6.93
C VAL A 34 -11.24 -4.31 -6.57
N ASN A 35 -10.77 -3.59 -5.58
CA ASN A 35 -9.41 -3.75 -5.07
C ASN A 35 -9.39 -4.73 -3.90
N LEU A 36 -8.44 -5.66 -3.92
CA LEU A 36 -8.31 -6.75 -2.96
C LEU A 36 -6.83 -6.98 -2.67
N GLY A 37 -6.40 -6.93 -1.43
CA GLY A 37 -5.02 -7.27 -1.05
C GLY A 37 -4.75 -8.77 -1.11
N ASP A 38 -3.50 -9.17 -1.33
CA ASP A 38 -3.08 -10.57 -1.36
C ASP A 38 -3.32 -11.29 -0.02
N GLY A 39 -3.08 -10.63 1.11
CA GLY A 39 -3.41 -11.17 2.42
C GLY A 39 -4.92 -11.42 2.58
N THR A 40 -5.76 -10.47 2.17
CA THR A 40 -7.22 -10.62 2.20
C THR A 40 -7.70 -11.71 1.23
N TYR A 41 -7.12 -11.76 0.02
CA TYR A 41 -7.39 -12.85 -0.93
C TYR A 41 -7.13 -14.22 -0.29
N SER A 42 -5.98 -14.35 0.37
CA SER A 42 -5.55 -15.59 1.01
C SER A 42 -6.50 -16.08 2.11
N HIS A 43 -6.96 -15.17 2.99
CA HIS A 43 -7.80 -15.62 4.12
C HIS A 43 -9.29 -15.78 3.77
N SER A 44 -9.86 -14.96 2.87
CA SER A 44 -11.30 -15.03 2.59
C SER A 44 -11.76 -14.45 1.25
N GLY A 45 -10.98 -13.56 0.62
CA GLY A 45 -11.39 -12.86 -0.60
C GLY A 45 -11.62 -13.76 -1.81
N SER A 46 -11.01 -14.94 -1.85
CA SER A 46 -11.26 -15.96 -2.87
C SER A 46 -12.73 -16.40 -2.94
N LEU A 47 -13.43 -16.41 -1.79
CA LEU A 47 -14.86 -16.75 -1.73
C LEU A 47 -15.73 -15.67 -2.41
N ALA A 48 -15.35 -14.40 -2.31
CA ALA A 48 -16.03 -13.31 -3.00
C ALA A 48 -15.89 -13.44 -4.53
N ILE A 49 -14.71 -13.84 -5.01
CA ILE A 49 -14.48 -14.10 -6.45
C ILE A 49 -15.34 -15.27 -6.93
N ARG A 50 -15.41 -16.38 -6.17
CA ARG A 50 -16.27 -17.52 -6.46
C ARG A 50 -17.74 -17.10 -6.58
N ALA A 51 -18.23 -16.31 -5.62
CA ALA A 51 -19.59 -15.80 -5.63
C ALA A 51 -19.85 -14.91 -6.86
N ALA A 52 -18.91 -14.04 -7.21
CA ALA A 52 -18.99 -13.16 -8.39
C ALA A 52 -19.07 -13.97 -9.68
N VAL A 53 -18.21 -14.97 -9.87
CA VAL A 53 -18.25 -15.86 -11.06
C VAL A 53 -19.60 -16.54 -11.19
N THR A 54 -20.14 -17.05 -10.10
CA THR A 54 -21.44 -17.73 -10.08
C THR A 54 -22.58 -16.77 -10.43
N SER A 55 -22.50 -15.50 -10.05
CA SER A 55 -23.53 -14.51 -10.31
C SER A 55 -23.59 -14.04 -11.77
N GLY A 56 -22.47 -14.12 -12.50
CA GLY A 56 -22.34 -13.59 -13.85
C GLY A 56 -22.27 -12.07 -13.96
N ALA A 57 -22.09 -11.36 -12.83
CA ALA A 57 -21.92 -9.91 -12.82
C ALA A 57 -20.63 -9.50 -13.56
N ASN A 58 -20.67 -8.35 -14.26
CA ASN A 58 -19.47 -7.79 -14.90
C ASN A 58 -18.65 -7.06 -13.84
N MET A 59 -17.46 -7.55 -13.56
CA MET A 59 -16.55 -6.90 -12.64
C MET A 59 -15.11 -7.38 -12.79
N THR A 60 -14.18 -6.57 -12.35
CA THR A 60 -12.76 -6.90 -12.32
C THR A 60 -12.23 -6.85 -10.90
N TYR A 61 -11.74 -7.97 -10.39
CA TYR A 61 -10.94 -7.98 -9.19
C TYR A 61 -9.49 -7.61 -9.50
N LYS A 62 -9.00 -6.59 -8.81
CA LYS A 62 -7.58 -6.21 -8.82
C LYS A 62 -6.94 -6.74 -7.55
N ILE A 63 -6.25 -7.88 -7.65
CA ILE A 63 -5.52 -8.48 -6.54
C ILE A 63 -4.17 -7.77 -6.44
N LEU A 64 -4.01 -6.96 -5.38
CA LEU A 64 -2.82 -6.16 -5.15
C LEU A 64 -1.78 -7.02 -4.44
N TYR A 65 -0.98 -7.73 -5.22
CA TYR A 65 0.04 -8.63 -4.72
C TYR A 65 1.31 -7.85 -4.35
N ASN A 66 1.69 -7.87 -3.08
CA ASN A 66 2.90 -7.23 -2.60
C ASN A 66 3.74 -8.11 -1.65
N ASP A 67 3.36 -9.37 -1.50
CA ASP A 67 4.03 -10.38 -0.66
C ASP A 67 4.17 -9.93 0.81
N ALA A 68 3.21 -9.13 1.30
CA ALA A 68 3.23 -8.65 2.67
C ALA A 68 1.86 -8.17 3.13
N VAL A 69 1.55 -8.35 4.41
CA VAL A 69 0.45 -7.65 5.07
C VAL A 69 0.91 -6.23 5.37
N ALA A 70 0.87 -5.37 4.35
CA ALA A 70 1.52 -4.05 4.38
C ALA A 70 0.89 -3.10 5.40
N MET A 71 -0.42 -3.19 5.61
CA MET A 71 -1.17 -2.30 6.49
C MET A 71 -0.76 -2.42 7.96
N THR A 72 -0.41 -3.61 8.41
CA THR A 72 -0.09 -3.90 9.81
C THR A 72 1.42 -3.99 10.10
N GLY A 73 2.26 -3.60 9.16
CA GLY A 73 3.70 -3.53 9.39
C GLY A 73 4.57 -4.46 8.55
N GLY A 74 4.01 -5.08 7.51
CA GLY A 74 4.75 -5.89 6.55
C GLY A 74 5.06 -7.29 7.07
N GLN A 75 4.11 -7.90 7.75
CA GLN A 75 4.17 -9.34 8.05
C GLN A 75 4.11 -10.14 6.76
N THR A 76 4.78 -11.28 6.75
CA THR A 76 4.69 -12.23 5.64
C THR A 76 3.26 -12.75 5.53
N VAL A 77 2.75 -12.89 4.30
CA VAL A 77 1.48 -13.55 4.06
C VAL A 77 1.63 -15.04 4.37
N GLU A 78 0.88 -15.53 5.36
CA GLU A 78 1.06 -16.90 5.90
C GLU A 78 0.86 -18.01 4.86
N SER A 79 -0.01 -17.77 3.87
CA SER A 79 -0.26 -18.76 2.81
C SER A 79 0.93 -18.99 1.88
N GLY A 80 1.87 -18.02 1.79
CA GLY A 80 2.99 -18.08 0.87
C GLY A 80 2.59 -18.18 -0.61
N GLN A 81 1.36 -17.84 -0.96
CA GLN A 81 0.84 -17.90 -2.33
C GLN A 81 1.60 -16.95 -3.24
N THR A 82 2.01 -17.45 -4.38
CA THR A 82 2.63 -16.66 -5.46
C THR A 82 1.56 -16.15 -6.44
N PRO A 83 1.88 -15.17 -7.30
CA PRO A 83 0.99 -14.77 -8.39
C PRO A 83 0.58 -15.94 -9.31
N VAL A 84 1.44 -16.95 -9.45
CA VAL A 84 1.14 -18.16 -10.22
C VAL A 84 0.06 -18.99 -9.54
N ASP A 85 0.19 -19.20 -8.22
CA ASP A 85 -0.81 -19.96 -7.45
C ASP A 85 -2.15 -19.25 -7.47
N ILE A 86 -2.16 -17.92 -7.31
CA ILE A 86 -3.37 -17.11 -7.41
C ILE A 86 -4.01 -17.24 -8.79
N ALA A 87 -3.22 -17.16 -9.87
CA ALA A 87 -3.72 -17.30 -11.24
C ALA A 87 -4.37 -18.67 -11.48
N GLN A 88 -3.74 -19.75 -10.99
CA GLN A 88 -4.29 -21.11 -11.07
C GLN A 88 -5.60 -21.25 -10.29
N GLN A 89 -5.66 -20.69 -9.08
CA GLN A 89 -6.84 -20.75 -8.25
C GLN A 89 -8.03 -20.03 -8.89
N VAL A 90 -7.84 -18.78 -9.36
CA VAL A 90 -8.95 -18.04 -9.98
C VAL A 90 -9.37 -18.63 -11.33
N GLU A 91 -8.45 -19.27 -12.08
CA GLU A 91 -8.80 -20.05 -13.26
C GLU A 91 -9.68 -21.25 -12.90
N ALA A 92 -9.33 -21.96 -11.83
CA ALA A 92 -10.12 -23.10 -11.32
C ALA A 92 -11.50 -22.66 -10.79
N GLU A 93 -11.65 -21.45 -10.28
CA GLU A 93 -12.93 -20.84 -9.91
C GLU A 93 -13.79 -20.47 -11.15
N GLY A 94 -13.23 -20.52 -12.35
CA GLY A 94 -13.95 -20.29 -13.60
C GLY A 94 -13.73 -18.90 -14.22
N VAL A 95 -12.80 -18.11 -13.70
CA VAL A 95 -12.42 -16.82 -14.31
C VAL A 95 -11.76 -17.08 -15.66
N LYS A 96 -12.27 -16.44 -16.72
CA LYS A 96 -11.78 -16.66 -18.10
C LYS A 96 -10.69 -15.66 -18.52
N THR A 97 -10.74 -14.45 -17.99
CA THR A 97 -9.78 -13.40 -18.32
C THR A 97 -8.95 -13.08 -17.10
N ILE A 98 -7.68 -13.49 -17.15
CA ILE A 98 -6.72 -13.29 -16.07
C ILE A 98 -5.50 -12.59 -16.67
N VAL A 99 -5.06 -11.52 -16.04
CA VAL A 99 -3.86 -10.79 -16.43
C VAL A 99 -2.94 -10.55 -15.23
N VAL A 100 -1.65 -10.49 -15.48
CA VAL A 100 -0.66 -10.02 -14.51
C VAL A 100 -0.12 -8.69 -15.02
N VAL A 101 -0.11 -7.69 -14.15
CA VAL A 101 0.53 -6.39 -14.40
C VAL A 101 1.65 -6.23 -13.40
N THR A 102 2.87 -5.98 -13.87
CA THR A 102 4.07 -5.98 -13.02
C THR A 102 5.07 -4.90 -13.41
N GLU A 103 5.93 -4.50 -12.48
CA GLU A 103 7.05 -3.59 -12.77
C GLU A 103 8.16 -4.24 -13.60
N ASP A 104 8.20 -5.57 -13.66
CA ASP A 104 9.20 -6.33 -14.41
C ASP A 104 8.60 -7.60 -15.03
N PRO A 105 8.07 -7.50 -16.27
CA PRO A 105 7.51 -8.65 -16.99
C PRO A 105 8.51 -9.80 -17.20
N THR A 106 9.82 -9.52 -17.19
CA THR A 106 10.84 -10.55 -17.43
C THR A 106 10.89 -11.60 -16.33
N ARG A 107 10.40 -11.26 -15.12
CA ARG A 107 10.27 -12.19 -13.99
C ARG A 107 9.38 -13.38 -14.30
N TYR A 108 8.48 -13.25 -15.28
CA TYR A 108 7.55 -14.30 -15.69
C TYR A 108 8.03 -15.09 -16.90
N ALA A 109 9.19 -14.73 -17.49
CA ALA A 109 9.75 -15.46 -18.61
C ALA A 109 10.18 -16.88 -18.19
N GLY A 110 9.55 -17.89 -18.78
CA GLY A 110 9.83 -19.30 -18.48
C GLY A 110 9.32 -19.82 -17.14
N VAL A 111 8.50 -19.04 -16.43
CA VAL A 111 7.85 -19.48 -15.19
C VAL A 111 6.92 -20.65 -15.48
N LYS A 112 7.13 -21.77 -14.77
CA LYS A 112 6.29 -22.97 -14.89
C LYS A 112 5.02 -22.82 -14.07
N GLY A 113 3.92 -23.41 -14.56
CA GLY A 113 2.67 -23.45 -13.84
C GLY A 113 1.74 -22.27 -14.11
N LEU A 114 2.21 -21.19 -14.74
CA LEU A 114 1.32 -20.11 -15.13
C LEU A 114 0.29 -20.61 -16.18
N PRO A 115 -1.02 -20.42 -15.97
CA PRO A 115 -2.03 -20.82 -16.96
C PRO A 115 -1.77 -20.18 -18.31
N ARG A 116 -1.99 -20.91 -19.40
CA ARG A 116 -1.69 -20.41 -20.77
C ARG A 116 -2.59 -19.24 -21.20
N SER A 117 -3.72 -19.09 -20.55
CA SER A 117 -4.68 -17.99 -20.76
C SER A 117 -4.18 -16.66 -20.20
N VAL A 118 -3.25 -16.68 -19.24
CA VAL A 118 -2.75 -15.49 -18.54
C VAL A 118 -1.83 -14.68 -19.45
N LYS A 119 -2.10 -13.38 -19.54
CA LYS A 119 -1.25 -12.42 -20.24
C LYS A 119 -0.50 -11.57 -19.22
N ILE A 120 0.77 -11.29 -19.53
CA ILE A 120 1.65 -10.46 -18.71
C ILE A 120 1.80 -9.10 -19.36
N TYR A 121 1.66 -8.04 -18.58
CA TYR A 121 1.78 -6.65 -19.03
C TYR A 121 2.75 -5.88 -18.14
N ASP A 122 3.42 -4.90 -18.71
CA ASP A 122 4.16 -3.92 -17.94
C ASP A 122 3.19 -2.99 -17.19
N ARG A 123 3.57 -2.53 -16.00
CA ARG A 123 2.73 -1.59 -15.24
C ARG A 123 2.46 -0.28 -15.97
N GLU A 124 3.30 0.09 -16.94
CA GLU A 124 3.08 1.27 -17.78
C GLU A 124 1.84 1.12 -18.68
N GLU A 125 1.43 -0.12 -18.96
CA GLU A 125 0.24 -0.45 -19.72
C GLU A 125 -1.03 -0.51 -18.86
N LEU A 126 -0.95 -0.22 -17.55
CA LEU A 126 -2.05 -0.40 -16.59
C LEU A 126 -3.36 0.24 -17.05
N ASP A 127 -3.31 1.46 -17.60
CA ASP A 127 -4.52 2.16 -18.05
C ASP A 127 -5.22 1.43 -19.21
N GLU A 128 -4.45 0.99 -20.19
CA GLU A 128 -5.00 0.25 -21.34
C GLU A 128 -5.52 -1.13 -20.91
N VAL A 129 -4.82 -1.80 -20.00
CA VAL A 129 -5.27 -3.07 -19.44
C VAL A 129 -6.59 -2.89 -18.67
N GLN A 130 -6.73 -1.84 -17.87
CA GLN A 130 -7.99 -1.57 -17.17
C GLN A 130 -9.14 -1.28 -18.13
N LYS A 131 -8.92 -0.52 -19.20
CA LYS A 131 -9.93 -0.29 -20.25
C LYS A 131 -10.39 -1.61 -20.88
N MET A 132 -9.44 -2.46 -21.25
CA MET A 132 -9.72 -3.79 -21.80
C MET A 132 -10.54 -4.66 -20.82
N LEU A 133 -10.18 -4.66 -19.54
CA LEU A 133 -10.87 -5.46 -18.52
C LEU A 133 -12.28 -4.92 -18.25
N ARG A 134 -12.47 -3.61 -18.25
CA ARG A 134 -13.78 -2.97 -18.12
C ARG A 134 -14.74 -3.44 -19.21
N ASP A 135 -14.25 -3.59 -20.44
CA ASP A 135 -15.05 -3.98 -21.58
C ASP A 135 -15.23 -5.51 -21.68
N THR A 136 -14.60 -6.26 -20.79
CA THR A 136 -14.72 -7.73 -20.69
C THR A 136 -16.00 -8.12 -19.94
N LYS A 137 -16.79 -9.01 -20.54
CA LYS A 137 -18.02 -9.52 -19.91
C LYS A 137 -17.72 -10.61 -18.89
N GLY A 138 -18.50 -10.59 -17.79
CA GLY A 138 -18.33 -11.48 -16.66
C GLY A 138 -17.20 -11.04 -15.72
N VAL A 139 -16.69 -11.98 -14.94
CA VAL A 139 -15.61 -11.70 -13.96
C VAL A 139 -14.25 -11.80 -14.65
N SER A 140 -13.43 -10.78 -14.48
CA SER A 140 -12.01 -10.80 -14.82
C SER A 140 -11.14 -10.56 -13.58
N VAL A 141 -9.88 -10.99 -13.65
CA VAL A 141 -8.92 -10.81 -12.56
C VAL A 141 -7.64 -10.19 -13.09
N MET A 142 -7.20 -9.13 -12.44
CA MET A 142 -5.88 -8.55 -12.62
C MET A 142 -5.05 -8.79 -11.35
N ILE A 143 -3.96 -9.52 -11.47
CA ILE A 143 -2.96 -9.65 -10.40
C ILE A 143 -1.93 -8.54 -10.62
N TYR A 144 -1.94 -7.56 -9.70
CA TYR A 144 -1.00 -6.44 -9.76
C TYR A 144 0.20 -6.75 -8.88
N ASP A 145 1.28 -7.26 -9.49
CA ASP A 145 2.49 -7.68 -8.80
C ASP A 145 3.47 -6.51 -8.68
N GLN A 146 3.36 -5.83 -7.54
CA GLN A 146 4.16 -4.65 -7.22
C GLN A 146 4.47 -4.60 -5.73
N VAL A 147 5.74 -4.52 -5.37
CA VAL A 147 6.13 -4.35 -3.97
C VAL A 147 5.58 -3.04 -3.41
N CYS A 148 4.94 -3.10 -2.24
CA CYS A 148 4.50 -1.91 -1.53
C CYS A 148 5.68 -0.97 -1.25
N ALA A 149 5.52 0.33 -1.55
CA ALA A 149 6.59 1.32 -1.39
C ALA A 149 7.12 1.40 0.05
N THR A 150 6.23 1.28 1.04
CA THR A 150 6.61 1.26 2.46
C THR A 150 7.41 0.00 2.80
N GLU A 151 6.97 -1.15 2.30
CA GLU A 151 7.67 -2.42 2.53
C GLU A 151 9.02 -2.45 1.80
N LYS A 152 9.10 -1.92 0.59
CA LYS A 152 10.36 -1.73 -0.15
C LYS A 152 11.40 -0.99 0.69
N ARG A 153 11.01 0.16 1.30
CA ARG A 153 11.88 0.94 2.19
C ARG A 153 12.24 0.19 3.47
N ARG A 154 11.28 -0.51 4.06
CA ARG A 154 11.48 -1.30 5.28
C ARG A 154 12.47 -2.44 5.05
N ARG A 155 12.34 -3.16 3.94
CA ARG A 155 13.27 -4.24 3.54
C ARG A 155 14.68 -3.69 3.29
N ALA A 156 14.80 -2.54 2.63
CA ALA A 156 16.10 -1.88 2.44
C ALA A 156 16.73 -1.45 3.78
N LYS A 157 15.96 -0.85 4.69
CA LYS A 157 16.44 -0.45 6.03
C LYS A 157 16.90 -1.65 6.88
N ARG A 158 16.29 -2.83 6.68
CA ARG A 158 16.64 -4.08 7.38
C ARG A 158 17.76 -4.87 6.69
N GLY A 159 18.33 -4.37 5.60
CA GLY A 159 19.34 -5.09 4.81
C GLY A 159 18.82 -6.29 4.02
N LEU A 160 17.50 -6.42 3.89
CA LEU A 160 16.85 -7.51 3.13
C LEU A 160 16.71 -7.20 1.63
N ARG A 161 17.04 -5.98 1.25
CA ARG A 161 17.05 -5.51 -0.13
C ARG A 161 18.14 -4.44 -0.27
N GLU A 162 18.86 -4.47 -1.39
CA GLU A 162 19.75 -3.39 -1.77
C GLU A 162 18.95 -2.09 -1.95
N PRO A 163 19.38 -0.96 -1.35
CA PRO A 163 18.74 0.33 -1.58
C PRO A 163 18.91 0.77 -3.04
N ASP A 164 17.90 1.45 -3.56
CA ASP A 164 18.01 2.02 -4.91
C ASP A 164 19.12 3.07 -4.96
N ARG A 165 20.02 2.94 -5.92
CA ARG A 165 21.19 3.82 -6.08
C ARG A 165 20.88 5.09 -6.85
N VAL A 166 19.69 5.18 -7.44
CA VAL A 166 19.24 6.37 -8.18
C VAL A 166 18.41 7.23 -7.26
N ARG A 167 18.70 8.54 -7.26
CA ARG A 167 17.90 9.56 -6.57
C ARG A 167 17.53 10.64 -7.55
N VAL A 168 16.36 11.21 -7.33
CA VAL A 168 15.86 12.32 -8.13
C VAL A 168 15.67 13.54 -7.24
N MET A 169 16.12 14.68 -7.69
CA MET A 169 15.96 15.97 -7.04
C MET A 169 15.31 16.95 -8.01
N ILE A 170 14.70 17.99 -7.48
CA ILE A 170 14.23 19.14 -8.25
C ILE A 170 15.12 20.33 -7.89
N ASN A 171 15.79 20.90 -8.88
CA ASN A 171 16.47 22.18 -8.72
C ASN A 171 15.42 23.28 -8.59
N GLN A 172 15.32 23.87 -7.39
CA GLN A 172 14.32 24.88 -7.07
C GLN A 172 14.55 26.21 -7.81
N GLU A 173 15.77 26.52 -8.18
CA GLU A 173 16.11 27.73 -8.95
C GLU A 173 15.58 27.64 -10.39
N VAL A 174 15.53 26.43 -10.96
CA VAL A 174 15.01 26.16 -12.31
C VAL A 174 13.52 25.84 -12.30
N CYS A 175 12.98 25.37 -11.18
CA CYS A 175 11.58 24.98 -11.07
C CYS A 175 10.65 26.20 -11.19
N GLU A 176 9.69 26.14 -12.11
CA GLU A 176 8.66 27.18 -12.29
C GLU A 176 7.45 27.02 -11.35
N GLY A 177 7.39 25.97 -10.56
CA GLY A 177 6.29 25.72 -9.64
C GLY A 177 4.97 25.29 -10.32
N CYS A 178 4.96 24.95 -11.60
CA CYS A 178 3.76 24.62 -12.39
C CYS A 178 2.96 23.43 -11.84
N GLY A 179 3.62 22.50 -11.12
CA GLY A 179 2.96 21.33 -10.51
C GLY A 179 2.74 20.14 -11.46
N ASP A 180 3.16 20.22 -12.72
CA ASP A 180 2.97 19.16 -13.71
C ASP A 180 3.56 17.81 -13.27
N CYS A 181 4.70 17.82 -12.59
CA CYS A 181 5.31 16.62 -12.01
C CYS A 181 4.40 15.92 -11.00
N SER A 182 3.62 16.65 -10.21
CA SER A 182 2.65 16.07 -9.27
C SER A 182 1.47 15.45 -10.01
N ILE A 183 0.98 16.09 -11.08
CA ILE A 183 -0.13 15.60 -11.90
C ILE A 183 0.28 14.32 -12.64
N LYS A 184 1.49 14.31 -13.23
CA LYS A 184 2.00 13.17 -14.00
C LYS A 184 2.30 11.95 -13.14
N SER A 185 2.85 12.14 -11.96
CA SER A 185 3.25 11.04 -11.09
C SER A 185 2.22 10.66 -10.03
N ASN A 186 1.32 11.57 -9.68
CA ASN A 186 0.44 11.45 -8.51
C ASN A 186 1.21 11.00 -7.24
N CYS A 187 2.45 11.45 -7.10
CA CYS A 187 3.38 11.00 -6.06
C CYS A 187 3.33 11.92 -4.84
N LEU A 188 3.13 11.34 -3.66
CA LEU A 188 3.11 12.07 -2.39
C LEU A 188 4.46 12.69 -2.01
N SER A 189 5.56 12.19 -2.57
CA SER A 189 6.90 12.70 -2.30
C SER A 189 7.23 13.98 -3.05
N VAL A 190 6.43 14.36 -4.04
CA VAL A 190 6.56 15.64 -4.75
C VAL A 190 5.79 16.71 -3.97
N GLU A 191 6.51 17.46 -3.16
CA GLU A 191 5.94 18.42 -2.22
C GLU A 191 6.10 19.86 -2.73
N PRO A 192 5.15 20.76 -2.40
CA PRO A 192 5.37 22.18 -2.54
C PRO A 192 6.38 22.68 -1.52
N VAL A 193 7.16 23.69 -1.89
CA VAL A 193 8.06 24.41 -0.99
C VAL A 193 8.00 25.90 -1.30
N GLU A 194 7.86 26.72 -0.29
CA GLU A 194 7.90 28.18 -0.42
C GLU A 194 9.36 28.63 -0.45
N THR A 195 9.71 29.48 -1.42
CA THR A 195 11.03 30.05 -1.60
C THR A 195 10.92 31.55 -1.83
N GLU A 196 12.04 32.27 -1.78
CA GLU A 196 12.10 33.72 -2.10
C GLU A 196 11.62 33.99 -3.55
N LEU A 197 11.74 33.00 -4.44
CA LEU A 197 11.29 33.07 -5.84
C LEU A 197 9.87 32.50 -6.04
N GLY A 198 9.07 32.43 -4.96
CA GLY A 198 7.71 31.89 -4.95
C GLY A 198 7.66 30.40 -4.70
N ARG A 199 6.49 29.83 -4.90
CA ARG A 199 6.19 28.43 -4.60
C ARG A 199 6.81 27.50 -5.63
N LYS A 200 7.70 26.64 -5.19
CA LYS A 200 8.42 25.65 -6.00
C LYS A 200 8.01 24.21 -5.63
N ARG A 201 8.70 23.24 -6.21
CA ARG A 201 8.55 21.81 -5.86
C ARG A 201 9.87 21.24 -5.38
N ARG A 202 9.77 20.26 -4.48
CA ARG A 202 10.90 19.42 -4.05
C ARG A 202 10.46 17.97 -3.98
N ILE A 203 11.43 17.06 -3.96
CA ILE A 203 11.20 15.65 -3.67
C ILE A 203 11.63 15.37 -2.25
N ASN A 204 10.69 14.92 -1.42
CA ASN A 204 10.98 14.43 -0.09
C ASN A 204 11.67 13.07 -0.20
N GLN A 205 12.98 13.05 0.07
CA GLN A 205 13.80 11.84 -0.09
C GLN A 205 13.46 10.74 0.91
N SER A 206 12.90 11.08 2.07
CA SER A 206 12.51 10.10 3.09
C SER A 206 11.23 9.33 2.72
N THR A 207 10.36 9.92 1.90
CA THR A 207 9.11 9.29 1.44
C THR A 207 9.18 8.78 0.00
N CYS A 208 10.21 9.16 -0.76
CA CYS A 208 10.39 8.75 -2.14
C CYS A 208 10.59 7.23 -2.24
N ASN A 209 9.82 6.57 -3.10
CA ASN A 209 9.92 5.14 -3.37
C ASN A 209 10.79 4.79 -4.58
N THR A 210 11.38 5.81 -5.22
CA THR A 210 12.31 5.67 -6.36
C THR A 210 11.73 4.92 -7.58
N ASP A 211 10.44 5.05 -7.83
CA ASP A 211 9.81 4.49 -9.03
C ASP A 211 10.00 5.35 -10.28
N LEU A 212 10.56 6.54 -10.11
CA LEU A 212 10.91 7.50 -11.16
C LEU A 212 9.72 8.02 -11.99
N SER A 213 8.48 7.75 -11.59
CA SER A 213 7.28 8.17 -12.33
C SER A 213 7.17 9.70 -12.50
N CYS A 214 7.78 10.45 -11.60
CA CYS A 214 7.85 11.93 -11.70
C CYS A 214 8.69 12.43 -12.90
N LEU A 215 9.54 11.59 -13.48
CA LEU A 215 10.36 11.92 -14.64
C LEU A 215 9.62 11.75 -15.99
N ARG A 216 8.41 11.24 -16.00
CA ARG A 216 7.65 10.98 -17.25
C ARG A 216 7.28 12.22 -18.04
N GLY A 217 7.33 13.40 -17.41
CA GLY A 217 7.19 14.69 -18.09
C GLY A 217 8.54 15.25 -18.50
N PHE A 218 8.55 16.11 -19.54
CA PHE A 218 9.74 16.88 -19.85
C PHE A 218 9.81 18.08 -18.89
N CYS A 219 10.77 18.06 -17.97
CA CYS A 219 11.00 19.16 -17.05
C CYS A 219 12.50 19.36 -16.80
N PRO A 220 13.06 20.53 -17.14
CA PRO A 220 14.51 20.79 -17.03
C PRO A 220 14.98 20.93 -15.56
N SER A 221 14.07 21.06 -14.60
CA SER A 221 14.45 21.19 -13.19
C SER A 221 14.80 19.87 -12.50
N PHE A 222 14.52 18.74 -13.13
CA PHE A 222 14.87 17.44 -12.57
C PHE A 222 16.36 17.13 -12.72
N VAL A 223 16.95 16.67 -11.62
CA VAL A 223 18.33 16.18 -11.56
C VAL A 223 18.31 14.75 -11.06
N THR A 224 18.89 13.83 -11.83
CA THR A 224 19.08 12.44 -11.45
C THR A 224 20.51 12.24 -10.94
N ILE A 225 20.62 11.65 -9.75
CA ILE A 225 21.90 11.33 -9.12
C ILE A 225 22.03 9.82 -9.10
N THR A 226 23.08 9.30 -9.72
CA THR A 226 23.42 7.87 -9.72
C THR A 226 24.42 7.56 -8.61
N ASP A 227 24.38 6.32 -8.10
CA ASP A 227 25.23 5.86 -7.00
C ASP A 227 25.16 6.73 -5.73
N ALA A 228 23.97 7.33 -5.51
CA ALA A 228 23.73 8.17 -4.36
C ALA A 228 23.58 7.34 -3.08
N HIS A 229 24.34 7.72 -2.08
CA HIS A 229 24.19 7.21 -0.72
C HIS A 229 23.82 8.36 0.20
N PHE A 230 22.90 8.12 1.15
CA PHE A 230 22.70 9.09 2.22
C PHE A 230 23.95 9.09 3.11
N ALA A 231 24.48 10.28 3.39
CA ALA A 231 25.43 10.41 4.49
C ALA A 231 24.72 9.94 5.77
N ALA A 232 25.32 9.00 6.48
CA ALA A 232 24.86 8.70 7.83
C ALA A 232 25.13 9.96 8.66
N GLU A 233 24.07 10.68 9.02
CA GLU A 233 24.18 11.63 10.11
C GLU A 233 24.28 10.80 11.38
N ASP A 234 25.45 10.77 11.99
CA ASP A 234 25.58 10.36 13.38
C ASP A 234 24.77 11.37 14.19
N ALA A 235 23.50 11.07 14.42
CA ALA A 235 22.70 11.88 15.31
C ALA A 235 23.40 11.86 16.68
N PRO A 236 23.76 13.04 17.22
CA PRO A 236 24.38 13.06 18.54
C PRO A 236 23.45 12.32 19.51
N VAL A 237 23.96 11.28 20.15
CA VAL A 237 23.25 10.64 21.25
C VAL A 237 23.19 11.67 22.35
N LEU A 238 22.05 12.33 22.49
CA LEU A 238 21.79 13.19 23.63
C LEU A 238 21.69 12.27 24.87
N GLU A 239 22.79 12.14 25.59
CA GLU A 239 22.75 11.58 26.93
C GLU A 239 22.01 12.59 27.82
N VAL A 240 20.72 12.36 28.04
CA VAL A 240 19.94 13.14 28.98
C VAL A 240 20.17 12.53 30.38
N ASP A 241 20.87 13.26 31.20
CA ASP A 241 20.96 12.90 32.63
C ASP A 241 19.61 13.19 33.30
N ALA A 242 18.82 12.14 33.47
CA ALA A 242 17.53 12.20 34.15
C ALA A 242 17.62 12.12 35.70
N SER A 243 18.81 11.96 36.27
CA SER A 243 18.97 11.75 37.69
C SER A 243 18.56 12.97 38.55
N GLY A 244 18.58 14.16 37.99
CA GLY A 244 18.15 15.42 38.61
C GLY A 244 16.69 15.79 38.43
N LEU A 245 15.91 15.00 37.69
CA LEU A 245 14.49 15.31 37.47
C LEU A 245 13.66 14.93 38.69
N PRO A 246 12.77 15.82 39.20
CA PRO A 246 11.86 15.49 40.25
C PRO A 246 10.92 14.35 39.82
N LEU A 247 10.64 13.43 40.71
CA LEU A 247 9.60 12.44 40.48
C LEU A 247 8.24 13.16 40.34
N PRO A 248 7.42 12.79 39.34
CA PRO A 248 6.09 13.38 39.17
C PRO A 248 5.19 13.02 40.38
N ASP A 249 4.34 13.95 40.79
CA ASP A 249 3.24 13.65 41.71
C ASP A 249 2.25 12.72 40.99
N LEU A 250 2.17 11.47 41.44
CA LEU A 250 1.27 10.50 40.87
C LEU A 250 -0.10 10.60 41.54
N PRO A 251 -1.16 10.99 40.87
CA PRO A 251 -2.50 11.00 41.42
C PRO A 251 -2.95 9.57 41.74
N PRO A 252 -3.67 9.33 42.86
CA PRO A 252 -4.18 8.01 43.20
C PRO A 252 -5.18 7.55 42.12
N VAL A 253 -5.08 6.30 41.68
CA VAL A 253 -6.04 5.69 40.74
C VAL A 253 -7.30 5.31 41.51
N ALA A 254 -8.14 6.31 41.82
CA ALA A 254 -9.39 6.13 42.55
C ALA A 254 -10.61 5.86 41.65
N GLN A 255 -10.46 6.05 40.34
CA GLN A 255 -11.53 5.86 39.36
C GLN A 255 -10.97 5.20 38.10
N PRO A 256 -11.80 4.52 37.29
CA PRO A 256 -11.37 3.98 36.02
C PRO A 256 -10.85 5.08 35.07
N TRP A 257 -9.69 4.83 34.48
CA TRP A 257 -9.09 5.70 33.48
C TRP A 257 -9.23 5.04 32.11
N ASN A 258 -9.81 5.79 31.16
CA ASN A 258 -9.88 5.38 29.77
C ASN A 258 -8.75 6.06 28.98
N VAL A 259 -7.90 5.26 28.39
CA VAL A 259 -6.76 5.76 27.57
C VAL A 259 -6.96 5.28 26.15
N LEU A 260 -6.94 6.21 25.18
CA LEU A 260 -7.03 5.91 23.77
C LEU A 260 -5.66 6.10 23.12
N PHE A 261 -5.11 5.02 22.57
CA PHE A 261 -3.91 5.04 21.75
C PHE A 261 -4.28 5.03 20.26
N THR A 262 -3.83 6.01 19.53
CA THR A 262 -4.08 6.11 18.09
C THR A 262 -2.77 6.18 17.32
N GLY A 263 -2.75 5.61 16.13
CA GLY A 263 -1.59 5.66 15.25
C GLY A 263 -1.78 4.84 13.99
N VAL A 264 -0.84 4.96 13.08
CA VAL A 264 -0.83 4.20 11.83
C VAL A 264 -0.43 2.75 12.12
N GLY A 265 -1.03 1.80 11.43
CA GLY A 265 -0.69 0.38 11.53
C GLY A 265 0.81 0.13 11.35
N GLY A 266 1.38 -0.76 12.17
CA GLY A 266 2.81 -1.08 12.16
C GLY A 266 3.71 -0.12 12.92
N THR A 267 3.17 0.92 13.58
CA THR A 267 3.93 1.87 14.42
C THR A 267 4.05 1.44 15.87
N GLY A 268 3.50 0.29 16.23
CA GLY A 268 3.59 -0.27 17.59
C GLY A 268 2.50 0.21 18.55
N VAL A 269 1.41 0.77 18.06
CA VAL A 269 0.29 1.30 18.87
C VAL A 269 -0.25 0.25 19.82
N THR A 270 -0.54 -0.95 19.33
CA THR A 270 -1.04 -2.07 20.14
C THR A 270 -0.01 -2.53 21.16
N THR A 271 1.28 -2.51 20.80
CA THR A 271 2.38 -2.84 21.73
C THR A 271 2.45 -1.85 22.88
N VAL A 272 2.34 -0.54 22.61
CA VAL A 272 2.34 0.49 23.65
C VAL A 272 1.14 0.30 24.59
N ALA A 273 -0.05 0.06 24.04
CA ALA A 273 -1.26 -0.21 24.83
C ALA A 273 -1.08 -1.44 25.74
N ALA A 274 -0.56 -2.53 25.18
CA ALA A 274 -0.31 -3.77 25.94
C ALA A 274 0.74 -3.58 27.06
N VAL A 275 1.83 -2.84 26.76
CA VAL A 275 2.89 -2.55 27.77
C VAL A 275 2.31 -1.72 28.92
N LEU A 276 1.50 -0.70 28.63
CA LEU A 276 0.89 0.13 29.68
C LEU A 276 -0.16 -0.64 30.49
N ALA A 277 -0.98 -1.48 29.83
CA ALA A 277 -1.92 -2.35 30.54
C ALA A 277 -1.19 -3.33 31.46
N MET A 278 -0.08 -3.91 31.02
CA MET A 278 0.75 -4.80 31.83
C MET A 278 1.41 -4.06 32.98
N ALA A 279 1.93 -2.84 32.77
CA ALA A 279 2.51 -2.03 33.82
C ALA A 279 1.48 -1.71 34.92
N ALA A 280 0.27 -1.30 34.52
CA ALA A 280 -0.83 -1.06 35.47
C ALA A 280 -1.18 -2.33 36.25
N HIS A 281 -1.16 -3.51 35.63
CA HIS A 281 -1.41 -4.78 36.30
C HIS A 281 -0.31 -5.10 37.28
N VAL A 282 0.95 -4.89 36.92
CA VAL A 282 2.11 -5.10 37.83
C VAL A 282 2.03 -4.18 39.05
N ASP A 283 1.54 -2.95 38.90
CA ASP A 283 1.28 -1.99 39.96
C ASP A 283 0.04 -2.33 40.83
N GLY A 284 -0.60 -3.48 40.59
CA GLY A 284 -1.73 -3.96 41.36
C GLY A 284 -3.09 -3.40 40.93
N ASN A 285 -3.16 -2.70 39.78
CA ASN A 285 -4.42 -2.19 39.23
C ASN A 285 -5.07 -3.22 38.27
N ALA A 286 -6.38 -3.21 38.20
CA ALA A 286 -7.09 -3.94 37.17
C ALA A 286 -6.97 -3.18 35.82
N ALA A 287 -6.52 -3.86 34.76
CA ALA A 287 -6.40 -3.29 33.44
C ALA A 287 -7.02 -4.21 32.38
N SER A 288 -7.62 -3.62 31.37
CA SER A 288 -8.07 -4.33 30.16
C SER A 288 -7.70 -3.52 28.92
N SER A 289 -7.35 -4.19 27.84
CA SER A 289 -7.14 -3.54 26.54
C SER A 289 -8.10 -4.10 25.50
N LEU A 290 -8.55 -3.23 24.61
CA LEU A 290 -9.34 -3.58 23.44
C LEU A 290 -8.65 -2.98 22.21
N ASP A 291 -8.20 -3.84 21.32
CA ASP A 291 -7.56 -3.41 20.09
C ASP A 291 -8.60 -3.41 18.95
N MET A 292 -8.65 -2.28 18.24
CA MET A 292 -9.40 -2.16 17.00
C MET A 292 -8.41 -1.97 15.85
N THR A 293 -8.35 -2.95 14.97
CA THR A 293 -7.58 -2.86 13.74
C THR A 293 -8.52 -2.49 12.60
N GLY A 294 -8.11 -1.48 11.83
CA GLY A 294 -8.86 -1.02 10.64
C GLY A 294 -8.49 -1.82 9.39
#